data_a5fc0d692f350f0d903e96f6cc329a75
#
_entry.id   a5fc0d692f350f0d903e96f6cc329a75
#
_cell.length_a   1.000
_cell.length_b   1.000
_cell.length_c   1.000
_cell.angle_alpha   90.00
_cell.angle_beta   90.00
_cell.angle_gamma   90.00
#
_symmetry.space_group_name_H-M   'P 1'
#
loop_
_entity.id
_entity.type
_entity.pdbx_description
1 polymer ?
#
loop_
_entity_poly.entity_id
_entity_poly.type
_entity_poly.pdbx_seq_one_letter_code
_entity_poly.pdbx_strand_id
1 'polypeptide(L)'
;VMKRIYVLFTALCVCCALAAQDIKELLILHTNDTHSRVEPIPITDPNPEFAGKAGFVRRVTLIKEMRKQDKDLLLFDCGDFSQGSPFYNMFGGEVEVKLMNEMGYDAGIIGNHEFDLGLDNMARLFKMADFPVVCANYGVQGTVLEGLVKPYVILERKGIKVGVFGLSPALEGLVQAKNCEGVVFENPIEAAQRVADILKNREKCDLVVCLSHLGWQGKPY
;
A
#
# COMPACT_ATOMS: atom_id res chain seq x y z
N VAL A 1 14.48 -8.12 60.38
CA VAL A 1 15.33 -7.62 59.26
C VAL A 1 15.14 -8.48 58.02
N MET A 2 15.24 -9.82 58.09
CA MET A 2 15.08 -10.73 56.93
C MET A 2 13.74 -10.61 56.21
N LYS A 3 12.59 -10.56 56.92
CA LYS A 3 11.27 -10.41 56.27
C LYS A 3 11.12 -9.15 55.44
N ARG A 4 11.73 -8.04 55.83
CA ARG A 4 11.73 -6.78 55.06
C ARG A 4 12.58 -6.85 53.77
N ILE A 5 13.66 -7.65 53.79
CA ILE A 5 14.53 -7.86 52.63
C ILE A 5 13.81 -8.67 51.58
N TYR A 6 13.05 -9.73 51.95
CA TYR A 6 12.27 -10.53 51.02
C TYR A 6 11.15 -9.73 50.35
N VAL A 7 10.46 -8.86 51.09
CA VAL A 7 9.42 -7.99 50.54
C VAL A 7 10.01 -6.96 49.55
N LEU A 8 11.18 -6.41 49.81
CA LEU A 8 11.87 -5.50 48.89
C LEU A 8 12.34 -6.22 47.62
N PHE A 9 12.84 -7.45 47.75
CA PHE A 9 13.32 -8.24 46.60
C PHE A 9 12.17 -8.72 45.73
N THR A 10 11.03 -9.13 46.27
CA THR A 10 9.81 -9.47 45.53
C THR A 10 9.20 -8.23 44.85
N ALA A 11 9.17 -7.07 45.51
CA ALA A 11 8.69 -5.84 44.90
C ALA A 11 9.58 -5.36 43.71
N LEU A 12 10.91 -5.53 43.86
CA LEU A 12 11.86 -5.20 42.79
C LEU A 12 11.72 -6.16 41.59
N CYS A 13 11.54 -7.45 41.80
CA CYS A 13 11.30 -8.44 40.75
C CYS A 13 9.96 -8.19 40.03
N VAL A 14 8.90 -7.82 40.74
CA VAL A 14 7.61 -7.48 40.14
C VAL A 14 7.71 -6.18 39.31
N CYS A 15 8.45 -5.16 39.76
CA CYS A 15 8.70 -3.94 39.00
C CYS A 15 9.53 -4.21 37.73
N CYS A 16 10.53 -5.10 37.79
CA CYS A 16 11.31 -5.49 36.61
C CYS A 16 10.47 -6.30 35.60
N ALA A 17 9.55 -7.14 36.08
CA ALA A 17 8.65 -7.89 35.19
C ALA A 17 7.60 -6.99 34.50
N LEU A 18 7.19 -5.88 35.13
CA LEU A 18 6.28 -4.90 34.55
C LEU A 18 6.97 -3.96 33.55
N ALA A 19 8.31 -3.91 33.53
CA ALA A 19 9.10 -3.07 32.62
C ALA A 19 9.56 -3.79 31.34
N ALA A 20 9.26 -5.10 31.18
CA ALA A 20 9.50 -5.81 29.93
C ALA A 20 8.48 -5.34 28.90
N GLN A 21 8.84 -4.32 28.16
CA GLN A 21 8.07 -3.90 26.99
C GLN A 21 8.13 -5.02 25.97
N ASP A 22 6.99 -5.62 25.65
CA ASP A 22 6.88 -6.64 24.60
C ASP A 22 7.11 -5.96 23.23
N ILE A 23 8.34 -6.04 22.73
CA ILE A 23 8.71 -5.46 21.44
C ILE A 23 8.12 -6.35 20.35
N LYS A 24 7.21 -5.79 19.57
CA LYS A 24 6.63 -6.44 18.39
C LYS A 24 7.30 -5.91 17.13
N GLU A 25 7.72 -6.83 16.27
CA GLU A 25 8.30 -6.49 14.97
C GLU A 25 7.29 -6.81 13.86
N LEU A 26 7.07 -5.85 12.97
CA LEU A 26 6.23 -5.99 11.80
C LEU A 26 7.05 -5.64 10.56
N LEU A 27 7.19 -6.60 9.64
CA LEU A 27 7.83 -6.38 8.36
C LEU A 27 6.82 -5.81 7.37
N ILE A 28 7.14 -4.65 6.80
CA ILE A 28 6.33 -4.00 5.77
C ILE A 28 7.18 -3.89 4.50
N LEU A 29 6.65 -4.39 3.40
CA LEU A 29 7.21 -4.26 2.06
C LEU A 29 6.28 -3.41 1.21
N HIS A 30 6.86 -2.68 0.26
CA HIS A 30 6.06 -1.95 -0.71
C HIS A 30 6.66 -1.97 -2.11
N THR A 31 5.81 -1.76 -3.10
CA THR A 31 6.16 -1.47 -4.48
C THR A 31 5.50 -0.16 -4.91
N ASN A 32 6.05 0.49 -5.91
CA ASN A 32 5.47 1.64 -6.60
C ASN A 32 6.03 1.71 -8.02
N ASP A 33 5.30 2.36 -8.93
CA ASP A 33 5.73 2.62 -10.30
C ASP A 33 6.26 1.35 -11.00
N THR A 34 5.53 0.25 -10.85
CA THR A 34 5.97 -1.02 -11.44
C THR A 34 5.69 -1.11 -12.94
N HIS A 35 4.83 -0.23 -13.44
CA HIS A 35 4.58 0.03 -14.86
C HIS A 35 4.54 -1.23 -15.70
N SER A 36 3.65 -2.17 -15.32
CA SER A 36 3.43 -3.42 -16.06
C SER A 36 4.73 -4.19 -16.40
N ARG A 37 5.78 -4.06 -15.57
CA ARG A 37 7.06 -4.74 -15.79
C ARG A 37 6.93 -6.24 -15.47
N VAL A 38 6.18 -6.97 -16.32
CA VAL A 38 5.95 -8.40 -16.19
C VAL A 38 7.24 -9.17 -16.45
N GLU A 39 7.94 -8.86 -17.56
CA GLU A 39 9.21 -9.45 -17.89
C GLU A 39 10.40 -8.72 -17.23
N PRO A 40 11.50 -9.41 -16.98
CA PRO A 40 12.74 -8.76 -16.58
C PRO A 40 13.21 -7.74 -17.62
N ILE A 41 13.97 -6.75 -17.18
CA ILE A 41 14.72 -5.88 -18.08
C ILE A 41 15.69 -6.77 -18.89
N PRO A 42 15.80 -6.58 -20.22
CA PRO A 42 16.71 -7.39 -21.04
C PRO A 42 18.13 -7.38 -20.50
N ILE A 43 18.81 -8.52 -20.59
CA ILE A 43 20.23 -8.61 -20.18
C ILE A 43 21.14 -7.76 -21.06
N THR A 44 20.64 -7.38 -22.24
CA THR A 44 21.31 -6.50 -23.21
C THR A 44 21.02 -5.03 -22.97
N ASP A 45 20.33 -4.67 -21.88
CA ASP A 45 20.07 -3.27 -21.54
C ASP A 45 21.39 -2.50 -21.43
N PRO A 46 21.49 -1.31 -22.05
CA PRO A 46 22.71 -0.52 -22.03
C PRO A 46 23.13 -0.04 -20.63
N ASN A 47 22.18 0.01 -19.68
CA ASN A 47 22.50 0.29 -18.28
C ASN A 47 22.74 -1.01 -17.51
N PRO A 48 24.00 -1.33 -17.17
CA PRO A 48 24.35 -2.57 -16.47
C PRO A 48 23.74 -2.66 -15.06
N GLU A 49 23.34 -1.52 -14.50
CA GLU A 49 22.68 -1.49 -13.20
C GLU A 49 21.30 -2.14 -13.26
N PHE A 50 20.59 -2.04 -14.38
CA PHE A 50 19.25 -2.57 -14.55
C PHE A 50 19.19 -3.86 -15.37
N ALA A 51 20.21 -4.13 -16.20
CA ALA A 51 20.28 -5.29 -17.09
C ALA A 51 19.97 -6.60 -16.36
N GLY A 52 18.99 -7.32 -16.87
CA GLY A 52 18.55 -8.61 -16.33
C GLY A 52 17.82 -8.55 -14.99
N LYS A 53 17.50 -7.36 -14.45
CA LYS A 53 16.78 -7.17 -13.18
C LYS A 53 15.27 -6.97 -13.39
N ALA A 54 14.54 -6.77 -12.29
CA ALA A 54 13.09 -6.56 -12.23
C ALA A 54 12.26 -7.76 -12.76
N GLY A 55 11.00 -7.53 -13.05
CA GLY A 55 10.03 -8.50 -13.51
C GLY A 55 9.14 -9.07 -12.39
N PHE A 56 7.85 -9.21 -12.68
CA PHE A 56 6.87 -9.72 -11.71
C PHE A 56 7.19 -11.15 -11.26
N VAL A 57 7.65 -12.03 -12.16
CA VAL A 57 7.95 -13.43 -11.82
C VAL A 57 9.01 -13.53 -10.72
N ARG A 58 10.06 -12.71 -10.81
CA ARG A 58 11.11 -12.66 -9.78
C ARG A 58 10.58 -12.07 -8.48
N ARG A 59 9.73 -11.05 -8.58
CA ARG A 59 9.08 -10.44 -7.42
C ARG A 59 8.19 -11.44 -6.70
N VAL A 60 7.36 -12.20 -7.42
CA VAL A 60 6.56 -13.30 -6.86
C VAL A 60 7.44 -14.29 -6.07
N THR A 61 8.56 -14.71 -6.65
CA THR A 61 9.50 -15.62 -5.98
C THR A 61 10.05 -15.01 -4.68
N LEU A 62 10.53 -13.77 -4.75
CA LEU A 62 11.06 -13.06 -3.58
C LEU A 62 10.01 -12.94 -2.46
N ILE A 63 8.80 -12.49 -2.79
CA ILE A 63 7.73 -12.32 -1.79
C ILE A 63 7.34 -13.67 -1.18
N LYS A 64 7.24 -14.74 -1.98
CA LYS A 64 6.97 -16.09 -1.46
C LYS A 64 8.06 -16.57 -0.49
N GLU A 65 9.33 -16.31 -0.78
CA GLU A 65 10.43 -16.66 0.14
C GLU A 65 10.38 -15.83 1.44
N MET A 66 10.10 -14.54 1.34
CA MET A 66 9.95 -13.69 2.52
C MET A 66 8.75 -14.09 3.38
N ARG A 67 7.62 -14.48 2.78
CA ARG A 67 6.44 -14.98 3.51
C ARG A 67 6.69 -16.33 4.19
N LYS A 68 7.62 -17.14 3.71
CA LYS A 68 8.05 -18.36 4.45
C LYS A 68 8.78 -18.00 5.75
N GLN A 69 9.51 -16.89 5.77
CA GLN A 69 10.24 -16.42 6.95
C GLN A 69 9.33 -15.64 7.91
N ASP A 70 8.45 -14.79 7.37
CA ASP A 70 7.45 -14.03 8.11
C ASP A 70 6.11 -14.04 7.37
N LYS A 71 5.20 -14.94 7.78
CA LYS A 71 3.85 -15.06 7.18
C LYS A 71 2.96 -13.86 7.45
N ASP A 72 3.30 -13.06 8.46
CA ASP A 72 2.54 -11.90 8.90
C ASP A 72 3.06 -10.58 8.27
N LEU A 73 4.04 -10.65 7.35
CA LEU A 73 4.49 -9.48 6.62
C LEU A 73 3.34 -8.80 5.88
N LEU A 74 3.37 -7.48 5.82
CA LEU A 74 2.46 -6.67 5.02
C LEU A 74 3.13 -6.28 3.70
N LEU A 75 2.38 -6.37 2.60
CA LEU A 75 2.83 -6.01 1.26
C LEU A 75 1.85 -4.99 0.65
N PHE A 76 2.35 -3.82 0.29
CA PHE A 76 1.56 -2.72 -0.25
C PHE A 76 2.02 -2.31 -1.66
N ASP A 77 1.09 -1.78 -2.46
CA ASP A 77 1.40 -1.09 -3.71
C ASP A 77 1.06 0.40 -3.59
N CYS A 78 2.01 1.25 -3.98
CA CYS A 78 1.86 2.71 -3.93
C CYS A 78 1.47 3.33 -5.27
N GLY A 79 0.79 2.58 -6.13
CA GLY A 79 0.24 3.04 -7.40
C GLY A 79 1.17 2.90 -8.60
N ASP A 80 0.61 3.17 -9.77
CA ASP A 80 1.25 3.00 -11.08
C ASP A 80 1.75 1.58 -11.34
N PHE A 81 0.92 0.58 -11.01
CA PHE A 81 1.17 -0.79 -11.48
C PHE A 81 0.84 -0.94 -12.97
N SER A 82 -0.01 -0.08 -13.48
CA SER A 82 -0.51 -0.01 -14.86
C SER A 82 0.50 0.65 -15.80
N GLN A 83 0.29 0.45 -17.13
CA GLN A 83 0.99 1.11 -18.22
C GLN A 83 2.48 0.68 -18.35
N GLY A 84 3.03 0.75 -19.55
CA GLY A 84 4.47 0.62 -19.81
C GLY A 84 4.89 -0.67 -20.51
N SER A 85 3.99 -1.64 -20.76
CA SER A 85 4.36 -2.88 -21.46
C SER A 85 3.30 -3.34 -22.47
N PRO A 86 3.68 -4.22 -23.42
CA PRO A 86 2.72 -4.88 -24.32
C PRO A 86 1.61 -5.63 -23.58
N PHE A 87 1.88 -6.18 -22.39
CA PHE A 87 0.87 -6.87 -21.57
C PHE A 87 -0.26 -5.92 -21.17
N TYR A 88 0.08 -4.72 -20.70
CA TYR A 88 -0.95 -3.73 -20.40
C TYR A 88 -1.75 -3.32 -21.64
N ASN A 89 -1.08 -3.09 -22.78
CA ASN A 89 -1.75 -2.70 -24.01
C ASN A 89 -2.73 -3.78 -24.53
N MET A 90 -2.41 -5.06 -24.31
CA MET A 90 -3.26 -6.18 -24.76
C MET A 90 -4.35 -6.55 -23.75
N PHE A 91 -4.08 -6.45 -22.46
CA PHE A 91 -4.94 -7.00 -21.40
C PHE A 91 -5.48 -5.94 -20.44
N GLY A 92 -5.09 -4.67 -20.61
CA GLY A 92 -5.61 -3.53 -19.83
C GLY A 92 -5.38 -3.62 -18.32
N GLY A 93 -4.28 -4.25 -17.88
CA GLY A 93 -3.93 -4.39 -16.47
C GLY A 93 -4.36 -5.69 -15.80
N GLU A 94 -5.04 -6.58 -16.52
CA GLU A 94 -5.52 -7.86 -15.96
C GLU A 94 -4.38 -8.79 -15.52
N VAL A 95 -3.30 -8.85 -16.28
CA VAL A 95 -2.11 -9.66 -15.95
C VAL A 95 -1.46 -9.17 -14.68
N GLU A 96 -1.33 -7.86 -14.55
CA GLU A 96 -0.75 -7.19 -13.38
C GLU A 96 -1.54 -7.51 -12.11
N VAL A 97 -2.86 -7.32 -12.13
CA VAL A 97 -3.72 -7.60 -10.98
C VAL A 97 -3.69 -9.07 -10.58
N LYS A 98 -3.72 -10.01 -11.55
CA LYS A 98 -3.60 -11.44 -11.26
C LYS A 98 -2.26 -11.79 -10.59
N LEU A 99 -1.17 -11.17 -11.03
CA LEU A 99 0.14 -11.37 -10.42
C LEU A 99 0.23 -10.71 -9.02
N MET A 100 -0.43 -9.58 -8.83
CA MET A 100 -0.54 -8.95 -7.51
C MET A 100 -1.35 -9.83 -6.54
N ASN A 101 -2.47 -10.41 -6.98
CA ASN A 101 -3.23 -11.39 -6.19
C ASN A 101 -2.36 -12.59 -5.78
N GLU A 102 -1.58 -13.15 -6.73
CA GLU A 102 -0.68 -14.28 -6.47
C GLU A 102 0.43 -13.93 -5.45
N MET A 103 0.86 -12.67 -5.39
CA MET A 103 1.81 -12.18 -4.39
C MET A 103 1.16 -11.91 -3.03
N GLY A 104 -0.16 -11.80 -2.97
CA GLY A 104 -0.92 -11.53 -1.76
C GLY A 104 -0.70 -10.10 -1.25
N TYR A 105 -0.92 -9.10 -2.08
CA TYR A 105 -0.93 -7.71 -1.62
C TYR A 105 -2.01 -7.50 -0.55
N ASP A 106 -1.69 -6.72 0.46
CA ASP A 106 -2.59 -6.43 1.59
C ASP A 106 -3.40 -5.14 1.37
N ALA A 107 -2.88 -4.21 0.55
CA ALA A 107 -3.60 -3.05 0.03
C ALA A 107 -2.82 -2.42 -1.14
N GLY A 108 -3.54 -1.67 -1.98
CA GLY A 108 -2.96 -0.83 -3.04
C GLY A 108 -3.64 0.52 -3.10
N ILE A 109 -3.01 1.47 -3.80
CA ILE A 109 -3.58 2.80 -4.06
C ILE A 109 -3.71 3.05 -5.56
N ILE A 110 -4.29 4.20 -5.88
CA ILE A 110 -4.44 4.67 -7.25
C ILE A 110 -3.28 5.62 -7.57
N GLY A 111 -2.48 5.32 -8.58
CA GLY A 111 -1.58 6.27 -9.22
C GLY A 111 -2.27 7.00 -10.38
N ASN A 112 -1.52 7.76 -11.17
CA ASN A 112 -2.10 8.45 -12.33
C ASN A 112 -2.32 7.52 -13.52
N HIS A 113 -1.50 6.48 -13.70
CA HIS A 113 -1.63 5.55 -14.83
C HIS A 113 -2.75 4.51 -14.69
N GLU A 114 -3.33 4.33 -13.50
CA GLU A 114 -4.55 3.53 -13.37
C GLU A 114 -5.72 4.14 -14.15
N PHE A 115 -5.69 5.45 -14.45
CA PHE A 115 -6.69 6.17 -15.25
C PHE A 115 -6.53 6.02 -16.76
N ASP A 116 -5.42 5.48 -17.27
CA ASP A 116 -5.09 5.52 -18.70
C ASP A 116 -6.18 4.96 -19.64
N LEU A 117 -6.86 3.90 -19.20
CA LEU A 117 -7.98 3.29 -19.93
C LEU A 117 -9.35 3.65 -19.36
N GLY A 118 -9.43 4.70 -18.52
CA GLY A 118 -10.67 5.21 -17.94
C GLY A 118 -11.22 4.41 -16.76
N LEU A 119 -12.29 4.96 -16.17
CA LEU A 119 -12.86 4.43 -14.93
C LEU A 119 -13.48 3.05 -15.06
N ASP A 120 -14.06 2.70 -16.21
CA ASP A 120 -14.68 1.37 -16.43
C ASP A 120 -13.62 0.26 -16.38
N ASN A 121 -12.46 0.49 -17.03
CA ASN A 121 -11.36 -0.46 -16.95
C ASN A 121 -10.79 -0.54 -15.53
N MET A 122 -10.62 0.60 -14.86
CA MET A 122 -10.17 0.64 -13.45
C MET A 122 -11.14 -0.13 -12.55
N ALA A 123 -12.44 0.07 -12.67
CA ALA A 123 -13.46 -0.66 -11.92
C ALA A 123 -13.41 -2.17 -12.20
N ARG A 124 -13.17 -2.58 -13.43
CA ARG A 124 -12.97 -3.99 -13.81
C ARG A 124 -11.78 -4.59 -13.06
N LEU A 125 -10.65 -3.89 -13.04
CA LEU A 125 -9.44 -4.33 -12.36
C LEU A 125 -9.63 -4.42 -10.84
N PHE A 126 -10.24 -3.41 -10.23
CA PHE A 126 -10.44 -3.38 -8.78
C PHE A 126 -11.44 -4.45 -8.30
N LYS A 127 -12.39 -4.86 -9.16
CA LYS A 127 -13.26 -6.03 -8.88
C LYS A 127 -12.53 -7.36 -8.96
N MET A 128 -11.40 -7.43 -9.68
CA MET A 128 -10.57 -8.63 -9.78
C MET A 128 -9.50 -8.70 -8.68
N ALA A 129 -9.21 -7.57 -8.03
CA ALA A 129 -8.21 -7.51 -6.97
C ALA A 129 -8.71 -8.23 -5.70
N ASP A 130 -7.90 -9.12 -5.15
CA ASP A 130 -8.14 -9.80 -3.86
C ASP A 130 -7.73 -8.93 -2.67
N PHE A 131 -7.29 -7.71 -2.92
CA PHE A 131 -6.85 -6.74 -1.92
C PHE A 131 -7.65 -5.43 -2.04
N PRO A 132 -7.85 -4.70 -0.95
CA PRO A 132 -8.54 -3.40 -0.97
C PRO A 132 -7.70 -2.34 -1.68
N VAL A 133 -8.36 -1.49 -2.46
CA VAL A 133 -7.79 -0.27 -3.01
C VAL A 133 -8.22 0.90 -2.13
N VAL A 134 -7.24 1.69 -1.65
CA VAL A 134 -7.48 2.81 -0.74
C VAL A 134 -7.02 4.12 -1.36
N CYS A 135 -7.85 5.17 -1.23
CA CYS A 135 -7.49 6.54 -1.58
C CYS A 135 -8.30 7.49 -0.70
N ALA A 136 -7.61 8.33 0.06
CA ALA A 136 -8.24 9.24 1.01
C ALA A 136 -8.64 10.60 0.39
N ASN A 137 -8.00 10.96 -0.73
CA ASN A 137 -8.14 12.28 -1.35
C ASN A 137 -8.80 12.26 -2.74
N TYR A 138 -9.41 11.11 -3.14
CA TYR A 138 -10.31 11.06 -4.29
C TYR A 138 -11.74 10.74 -3.84
N GLY A 139 -12.67 11.67 -4.11
CA GLY A 139 -14.11 11.42 -4.02
C GLY A 139 -14.57 10.71 -5.29
N VAL A 140 -15.08 9.47 -5.14
CA VAL A 140 -15.52 8.62 -6.26
C VAL A 140 -17.03 8.38 -6.28
N GLN A 141 -17.79 9.08 -5.44
CA GLN A 141 -19.25 8.97 -5.34
C GLN A 141 -19.92 9.31 -6.67
N GLY A 142 -20.89 8.51 -7.07
CA GLY A 142 -21.58 8.65 -8.35
C GLY A 142 -20.78 8.16 -9.56
N THR A 143 -19.59 7.63 -9.38
CA THR A 143 -18.80 6.98 -10.44
C THR A 143 -18.89 5.45 -10.35
N VAL A 144 -18.38 4.73 -11.35
CA VAL A 144 -18.30 3.26 -11.35
C VAL A 144 -17.31 2.71 -10.31
N LEU A 145 -16.53 3.59 -9.66
CA LEU A 145 -15.59 3.24 -8.58
C LEU A 145 -16.23 3.29 -7.20
N GLU A 146 -17.46 3.79 -7.08
CA GLU A 146 -18.17 3.86 -5.79
C GLU A 146 -18.27 2.46 -5.16
N GLY A 147 -17.85 2.38 -3.89
CA GLY A 147 -17.79 1.12 -3.13
C GLY A 147 -16.55 0.25 -3.42
N LEU A 148 -15.83 0.48 -4.52
CA LEU A 148 -14.59 -0.24 -4.84
C LEU A 148 -13.36 0.41 -4.19
N VAL A 149 -13.35 1.73 -4.10
CA VAL A 149 -12.28 2.51 -3.48
C VAL A 149 -12.71 2.94 -2.08
N LYS A 150 -11.87 2.69 -1.08
CA LYS A 150 -12.13 3.03 0.32
C LYS A 150 -11.19 4.16 0.76
N PRO A 151 -11.58 5.02 1.70
CA PRO A 151 -10.68 6.05 2.23
C PRO A 151 -9.51 5.45 3.02
N TYR A 152 -9.71 4.31 3.67
CA TYR A 152 -8.71 3.56 4.43
C TYR A 152 -9.14 2.11 4.64
N VAL A 153 -8.22 1.28 5.09
CA VAL A 153 -8.47 -0.08 5.57
C VAL A 153 -7.76 -0.30 6.92
N ILE A 154 -8.29 -1.21 7.73
CA ILE A 154 -7.68 -1.63 8.99
C ILE A 154 -7.27 -3.10 8.85
N LEU A 155 -6.00 -3.37 9.10
CA LEU A 155 -5.40 -4.69 9.07
C LEU A 155 -4.93 -5.06 10.48
N GLU A 156 -4.94 -6.34 10.80
CA GLU A 156 -4.39 -6.83 12.06
C GLU A 156 -3.31 -7.86 11.78
N ARG A 157 -2.11 -7.64 12.34
CA ARG A 157 -0.95 -8.53 12.22
C ARG A 157 -0.20 -8.59 13.55
N LYS A 158 0.08 -9.80 14.03
CA LYS A 158 0.80 -10.03 15.32
C LYS A 158 0.17 -9.26 16.50
N GLY A 159 -1.16 -9.04 16.48
CA GLY A 159 -1.86 -8.25 17.48
C GLY A 159 -1.51 -6.74 17.41
N ILE A 160 -1.07 -6.25 16.27
CA ILE A 160 -0.90 -4.82 15.95
C ILE A 160 -2.04 -4.43 15.00
N LYS A 161 -2.80 -3.42 15.39
CA LYS A 161 -3.86 -2.84 14.56
C LYS A 161 -3.28 -1.75 13.66
N VAL A 162 -3.21 -2.03 12.36
CA VAL A 162 -2.58 -1.16 11.37
C VAL A 162 -3.66 -0.49 10.54
N GLY A 163 -3.77 0.84 10.62
CA GLY A 163 -4.60 1.64 9.72
C GLY A 163 -3.82 2.05 8.49
N VAL A 164 -4.35 1.75 7.29
CA VAL A 164 -3.67 2.03 6.02
C VAL A 164 -4.57 2.93 5.17
N PHE A 165 -4.03 4.02 4.65
CA PHE A 165 -4.72 4.91 3.72
C PHE A 165 -3.82 5.32 2.57
N GLY A 166 -4.41 5.79 1.46
CA GLY A 166 -3.71 6.19 0.26
C GLY A 166 -3.82 7.68 -0.04
N LEU A 167 -2.78 8.25 -0.64
CA LEU A 167 -2.78 9.60 -1.19
C LEU A 167 -2.29 9.56 -2.64
N SER A 168 -3.08 10.16 -3.53
CA SER A 168 -2.86 10.18 -4.97
C SER A 168 -2.68 11.62 -5.48
N PRO A 169 -2.00 11.84 -6.63
CA PRO A 169 -1.68 13.18 -7.12
C PRO A 169 -2.91 13.91 -7.64
N ALA A 170 -2.78 15.24 -7.87
CA ALA A 170 -3.76 15.99 -8.62
C ALA A 170 -3.87 15.43 -10.05
N LEU A 171 -5.11 15.30 -10.56
CA LEU A 171 -5.37 14.70 -11.87
C LEU A 171 -5.10 15.68 -13.02
N GLU A 172 -5.22 16.97 -12.74
CA GLU A 172 -5.02 18.04 -13.75
C GLU A 172 -3.59 18.00 -14.28
N GLY A 173 -3.47 17.92 -15.60
CA GLY A 173 -2.17 17.84 -16.28
C GLY A 173 -1.51 16.47 -16.31
N LEU A 174 -1.98 15.50 -15.50
CA LEU A 174 -1.47 14.12 -15.48
C LEU A 174 -2.43 13.14 -16.17
N VAL A 175 -3.73 13.35 -16.05
CA VAL A 175 -4.78 12.45 -16.54
C VAL A 175 -5.67 13.17 -17.54
N GLN A 176 -6.07 12.49 -18.61
CA GLN A 176 -7.05 13.04 -19.54
C GLN A 176 -8.40 13.21 -18.85
N ALA A 177 -9.02 14.39 -18.95
CA ALA A 177 -10.27 14.73 -18.26
C ALA A 177 -11.38 13.67 -18.45
N LYS A 178 -11.53 13.13 -19.68
CA LYS A 178 -12.53 12.08 -19.99
C LYS A 178 -12.30 10.77 -19.23
N ASN A 179 -11.07 10.50 -18.79
CA ASN A 179 -10.70 9.26 -18.11
C ASN A 179 -10.90 9.34 -16.58
N CYS A 180 -11.17 10.54 -16.06
CA CYS A 180 -11.39 10.77 -14.62
C CYS A 180 -12.68 11.56 -14.35
N GLU A 181 -13.62 11.55 -15.28
CA GLU A 181 -14.89 12.29 -15.16
C GLU A 181 -15.66 11.84 -13.91
N GLY A 182 -16.08 12.81 -13.10
CA GLY A 182 -16.80 12.57 -11.83
C GLY A 182 -15.92 12.28 -10.63
N VAL A 183 -14.61 12.10 -10.78
CA VAL A 183 -13.68 11.98 -9.65
C VAL A 183 -13.37 13.37 -9.10
N VAL A 184 -13.56 13.56 -7.80
CA VAL A 184 -13.30 14.83 -7.10
C VAL A 184 -11.98 14.75 -6.37
N PHE A 185 -11.05 15.65 -6.66
CA PHE A 185 -9.78 15.75 -5.96
C PHE A 185 -9.91 16.61 -4.69
N GLU A 186 -9.42 16.10 -3.58
CA GLU A 186 -9.28 16.81 -2.30
C GLU A 186 -7.78 17.07 -2.04
N ASN A 187 -7.47 18.16 -1.35
CA ASN A 187 -6.10 18.46 -0.93
C ASN A 187 -5.51 17.30 -0.12
N PRO A 188 -4.38 16.71 -0.52
CA PRO A 188 -3.84 15.52 0.13
C PRO A 188 -3.43 15.76 1.59
N ILE A 189 -3.02 16.97 1.97
CA ILE A 189 -2.66 17.30 3.35
C ILE A 189 -3.91 17.26 4.23
N GLU A 190 -5.01 17.87 3.78
CA GLU A 190 -6.28 17.88 4.54
C GLU A 190 -6.86 16.47 4.65
N ALA A 191 -6.85 15.70 3.56
CA ALA A 191 -7.28 14.31 3.55
C ALA A 191 -6.42 13.43 4.49
N ALA A 192 -5.09 13.61 4.47
CA ALA A 192 -4.18 12.89 5.35
C ALA A 192 -4.44 13.20 6.83
N GLN A 193 -4.58 14.47 7.18
CA GLN A 193 -4.87 14.87 8.56
C GLN A 193 -6.20 14.28 9.04
N ARG A 194 -7.25 14.39 8.24
CA ARG A 194 -8.58 13.87 8.54
C ARG A 194 -8.55 12.35 8.76
N VAL A 195 -7.93 11.59 7.85
CA VAL A 195 -7.93 10.13 7.93
C VAL A 195 -6.99 9.62 9.02
N ALA A 196 -5.81 10.24 9.20
CA ALA A 196 -4.89 9.89 10.28
C ALA A 196 -5.53 10.12 11.66
N ASP A 197 -6.30 11.21 11.83
CA ASP A 197 -7.05 11.48 13.05
C ASP A 197 -8.12 10.41 13.32
N ILE A 198 -8.88 10.02 12.31
CA ILE A 198 -9.85 8.92 12.40
C ILE A 198 -9.15 7.64 12.84
N LEU A 199 -8.08 7.25 12.17
CA LEU A 199 -7.36 6.00 12.45
C LEU A 199 -6.75 5.97 13.86
N LYS A 200 -6.17 7.08 14.31
CA LYS A 200 -5.56 7.18 15.65
C LYS A 200 -6.58 7.31 16.76
N ASN A 201 -7.56 8.22 16.60
CA ASN A 201 -8.39 8.63 17.71
C ASN A 201 -9.73 7.91 17.79
N ARG A 202 -10.32 7.56 16.64
CA ARG A 202 -11.60 6.84 16.60
C ARG A 202 -11.39 5.33 16.48
N GLU A 203 -10.59 4.90 15.51
CA GLU A 203 -10.35 3.48 15.23
C GLU A 203 -9.32 2.87 16.19
N LYS A 204 -8.51 3.70 16.90
CA LYS A 204 -7.49 3.26 17.86
C LYS A 204 -6.45 2.31 17.24
N CYS A 205 -5.98 2.65 16.04
CA CYS A 205 -4.89 1.92 15.41
C CYS A 205 -3.57 2.15 16.15
N ASP A 206 -2.79 1.08 16.34
CA ASP A 206 -1.46 1.13 16.94
C ASP A 206 -0.44 1.75 15.99
N LEU A 207 -0.61 1.49 14.69
CA LEU A 207 0.22 2.00 13.59
C LEU A 207 -0.67 2.61 12.51
N VAL A 208 -0.26 3.76 11.96
CA VAL A 208 -0.90 4.38 10.80
C VAL A 208 0.12 4.45 9.67
N VAL A 209 -0.23 3.87 8.53
CA VAL A 209 0.60 3.83 7.32
C VAL A 209 -0.09 4.63 6.22
N CYS A 210 0.64 5.57 5.63
CA CYS A 210 0.23 6.30 4.44
C CYS A 210 0.97 5.73 3.22
N LEU A 211 0.23 5.21 2.25
CA LEU A 211 0.73 4.87 0.94
C LEU A 211 0.62 6.11 0.06
N SER A 212 1.71 6.57 -0.52
CA SER A 212 1.75 7.86 -1.21
C SER A 212 2.26 7.74 -2.64
N HIS A 213 1.52 8.34 -3.59
CA HIS A 213 1.92 8.52 -4.98
C HIS A 213 2.08 10.01 -5.34
N LEU A 214 2.46 10.85 -4.37
CA LEU A 214 2.58 12.31 -4.53
C LEU A 214 3.91 12.77 -5.13
N GLY A 215 4.82 11.85 -5.42
CA GLY A 215 6.19 12.16 -5.86
C GLY A 215 7.12 12.50 -4.71
N TRP A 216 8.40 12.72 -5.07
CA TRP A 216 9.47 12.95 -4.09
C TRP A 216 9.93 14.41 -4.00
N GLN A 217 9.81 15.19 -5.06
CA GLN A 217 10.44 16.50 -5.19
C GLN A 217 9.60 17.66 -4.63
N GLY A 218 9.04 17.54 -3.45
CA GLY A 218 8.62 18.64 -2.56
C GLY A 218 8.06 19.93 -3.17
N LYS A 219 7.52 19.90 -4.40
CA LYS A 219 6.75 21.03 -4.89
C LYS A 219 5.39 21.00 -4.18
N PRO A 220 4.95 22.12 -3.60
CA PRO A 220 3.62 22.19 -3.02
C PRO A 220 2.59 21.90 -4.11
N TYR A 221 1.66 20.99 -3.79
CA TYR A 221 0.51 20.66 -4.63
C TYR A 221 -0.57 21.72 -4.49
#